data_052bccfb69533f9901865f7b0b40c3fc
#
_entry.id   052bccfb69533f9901865f7b0b40c3fc
#
_cell.length_a   1.000
_cell.length_b   1.000
_cell.length_c   1.000
_cell.angle_alpha   90.00
_cell.angle_beta   90.00
_cell.angle_gamma   90.00
#
_symmetry.space_group_name_H-M   'P 1'
#
loop_
_entity.id
_entity.type
_entity.pdbx_description
1 polymer ?
#
loop_
_entity_poly.entity_id
_entity_poly.type
_entity_poly.pdbx_seq_one_letter_code
_entity_poly.pdbx_strand_id
1 'polypeptide(L)'
;MFFHVKARLKLKPRTAILCDNNEELIQTFKAVQKDVDGVIQALQIHKEKHGPEYFREMRTRIFESATERAARLIYLNKTCFNGLYRVNSRGIFNVPMGRYHKPAILDEDGLREASRQLRGVRIMKRDFHKLPALAKRGDFIYLDPPYHPVSSTSYFTSYTRDPFGAKEQSDLSEVYGQLCKAGCLVMLSNSDNPFIEKLYRKLSRRFKDVKIHRVSARRNINSRAERRGHINELVIVNYDTPRR
;
A
#
# COMPACT_ATOMS: atom_id res chain seq x y z
N MET A 1 -7.40 2.03 -2.42
CA MET A 1 -8.08 2.64 -3.58
C MET A 1 -8.72 1.62 -4.52
N PHE A 2 -7.99 0.62 -5.07
CA PHE A 2 -8.52 -0.35 -6.04
C PHE A 2 -9.85 -1.01 -5.61
N PHE A 3 -9.90 -1.62 -4.43
CA PHE A 3 -11.11 -2.27 -3.91
C PHE A 3 -12.26 -1.29 -3.71
N HIS A 4 -11.98 -0.06 -3.26
CA HIS A 4 -12.99 0.97 -3.09
C HIS A 4 -13.61 1.41 -4.42
N VAL A 5 -12.78 1.66 -5.43
CA VAL A 5 -13.21 2.07 -6.77
C VAL A 5 -14.08 0.99 -7.40
N LYS A 6 -13.64 -0.27 -7.34
CA LYS A 6 -14.38 -1.40 -7.94
C LYS A 6 -15.68 -1.71 -7.20
N ALA A 7 -15.68 -1.66 -5.85
CA ALA A 7 -16.85 -1.99 -5.05
C ALA A 7 -17.89 -0.87 -4.98
N ARG A 8 -17.44 0.36 -4.68
CA ARG A 8 -18.37 1.48 -4.46
C ARG A 8 -18.76 2.24 -5.73
N LEU A 9 -17.82 2.47 -6.62
CA LEU A 9 -18.09 3.23 -7.85
C LEU A 9 -18.58 2.34 -8.99
N LYS A 10 -18.64 1.02 -8.78
CA LYS A 10 -19.06 0.03 -9.79
C LYS A 10 -18.28 0.15 -11.11
N LEU A 11 -17.10 0.75 -11.07
CA LEU A 11 -16.22 0.86 -12.23
C LEU A 11 -15.60 -0.50 -12.52
N LYS A 12 -15.78 -0.96 -13.75
CA LYS A 12 -15.19 -2.24 -14.22
C LYS A 12 -14.12 -1.91 -15.26
N PRO A 13 -12.86 -1.72 -14.85
CA PRO A 13 -11.78 -1.58 -15.81
C PRO A 13 -11.69 -2.86 -16.65
N ARG A 14 -11.42 -2.73 -17.95
CA ARG A 14 -11.23 -3.90 -18.84
C ARG A 14 -10.09 -4.77 -18.39
N THR A 15 -9.01 -4.16 -17.93
CA THR A 15 -7.84 -4.80 -17.34
C THR A 15 -7.39 -4.03 -16.12
N ALA A 16 -6.82 -4.74 -15.13
CA ALA A 16 -6.21 -4.11 -13.99
C ALA A 16 -4.88 -4.80 -13.66
N ILE A 17 -3.90 -4.01 -13.24
CA ILE A 17 -2.60 -4.50 -12.81
C ILE A 17 -2.34 -3.94 -11.42
N LEU A 18 -1.98 -4.81 -10.47
CA LEU A 18 -1.48 -4.42 -9.16
C LEU A 18 0.01 -4.74 -9.10
N CYS A 19 0.80 -3.73 -8.78
CA CYS A 19 2.25 -3.85 -8.64
C CYS A 19 2.69 -3.40 -7.26
N ASP A 20 3.63 -4.13 -6.69
CA ASP A 20 4.36 -3.74 -5.48
C ASP A 20 5.77 -4.32 -5.55
N ASN A 21 6.73 -3.74 -4.86
CA ASN A 21 8.08 -4.28 -4.76
C ASN A 21 8.20 -5.33 -3.63
N ASN A 22 7.24 -5.39 -2.72
CA ASN A 22 7.19 -6.35 -1.63
C ASN A 22 6.69 -7.72 -2.13
N GLU A 23 7.60 -8.69 -2.24
CA GLU A 23 7.29 -10.05 -2.68
C GLU A 23 6.26 -10.73 -1.80
N GLU A 24 6.37 -10.60 -0.47
CA GLU A 24 5.47 -11.26 0.48
C GLU A 24 4.03 -10.74 0.32
N LEU A 25 3.87 -9.42 0.12
CA LEU A 25 2.58 -8.80 -0.16
C LEU A 25 1.99 -9.29 -1.49
N ILE A 26 2.80 -9.34 -2.55
CA ILE A 26 2.40 -9.84 -3.87
C ILE A 26 1.94 -11.30 -3.79
N GLN A 27 2.67 -12.16 -3.09
CA GLN A 27 2.30 -13.57 -2.93
C GLN A 27 1.01 -13.71 -2.10
N THR A 28 0.82 -12.85 -1.10
CA THR A 28 -0.43 -12.81 -0.31
C THR A 28 -1.64 -12.46 -1.19
N PHE A 29 -1.55 -11.41 -2.01
CA PHE A 29 -2.64 -11.10 -2.96
C PHE A 29 -2.91 -12.23 -3.94
N LYS A 30 -1.87 -12.90 -4.44
CA LYS A 30 -2.02 -14.06 -5.33
C LYS A 30 -2.67 -15.25 -4.64
N ALA A 31 -2.34 -15.51 -3.38
CA ALA A 31 -2.96 -16.59 -2.61
C ALA A 31 -4.46 -16.30 -2.38
N VAL A 32 -4.81 -15.08 -1.96
CA VAL A 32 -6.23 -14.66 -1.80
C VAL A 32 -6.98 -14.71 -3.14
N GLN A 33 -6.32 -14.37 -4.25
CA GLN A 33 -6.92 -14.45 -5.59
C GLN A 33 -7.22 -15.88 -6.00
N LYS A 34 -6.31 -16.82 -5.71
CA LYS A 34 -6.35 -18.20 -6.24
C LYS A 34 -7.08 -19.17 -5.34
N ASP A 35 -6.87 -19.07 -4.02
CA ASP A 35 -7.35 -20.02 -3.01
C ASP A 35 -7.69 -19.28 -1.72
N VAL A 36 -8.79 -18.53 -1.74
CA VAL A 36 -9.24 -17.77 -0.57
C VAL A 36 -9.71 -18.70 0.56
N ASP A 37 -10.26 -19.88 0.24
CA ASP A 37 -10.73 -20.82 1.24
C ASP A 37 -9.57 -21.41 2.04
N GLY A 38 -8.47 -21.79 1.38
CA GLY A 38 -7.25 -22.22 2.06
C GLY A 38 -6.63 -21.13 2.94
N VAL A 39 -6.66 -19.86 2.50
CA VAL A 39 -6.22 -18.72 3.33
C VAL A 39 -7.12 -18.56 4.56
N ILE A 40 -8.45 -18.67 4.42
CA ILE A 40 -9.42 -18.57 5.52
C ILE A 40 -9.18 -19.69 6.54
N GLN A 41 -9.02 -20.94 6.07
CA GLN A 41 -8.74 -22.08 6.95
C GLN A 41 -7.44 -21.89 7.75
N ALA A 42 -6.36 -21.44 7.10
CA ALA A 42 -5.10 -21.17 7.77
C ALA A 42 -5.22 -20.00 8.78
N LEU A 43 -5.99 -18.96 8.45
CA LEU A 43 -6.27 -17.85 9.39
C LEU A 43 -7.11 -18.26 10.58
N GLN A 44 -8.04 -19.21 10.42
CA GLN A 44 -8.82 -19.75 11.54
C GLN A 44 -7.88 -20.41 12.57
N ILE A 45 -6.87 -21.17 12.13
CA ILE A 45 -5.87 -21.77 13.01
C ILE A 45 -5.08 -20.67 13.76
N HIS A 46 -4.68 -19.60 13.07
CA HIS A 46 -4.00 -18.47 13.69
C HIS A 46 -4.89 -17.75 14.72
N LYS A 47 -6.18 -17.64 14.46
CA LYS A 47 -7.16 -17.03 15.37
C LYS A 47 -7.33 -17.86 16.65
N GLU A 48 -7.41 -19.18 16.54
CA GLU A 48 -7.56 -20.11 17.67
C GLU A 48 -6.32 -20.14 18.56
N LYS A 49 -5.14 -20.11 17.97
CA LYS A 49 -3.85 -20.16 18.67
C LYS A 49 -3.34 -18.80 19.13
N HIS A 50 -4.05 -17.70 18.85
CA HIS A 50 -3.57 -16.36 19.10
C HIS A 50 -3.18 -16.12 20.55
N GLY A 51 -1.93 -15.65 20.73
CA GLY A 51 -1.35 -15.28 22.01
C GLY A 51 0.06 -14.74 21.85
N PRO A 52 0.66 -14.18 22.92
CA PRO A 52 1.98 -13.54 22.85
C PRO A 52 3.10 -14.49 22.39
N GLU A 53 3.08 -15.74 22.83
CA GLU A 53 4.09 -16.74 22.44
C GLU A 53 3.90 -17.16 20.99
N TYR A 54 2.67 -17.46 20.61
CA TYR A 54 2.34 -17.80 19.23
C TYR A 54 2.68 -16.68 18.25
N PHE A 55 2.42 -15.41 18.62
CA PHE A 55 2.82 -14.25 17.80
C PHE A 55 4.34 -14.19 17.63
N ARG A 56 5.12 -14.44 18.69
CA ARG A 56 6.61 -14.45 18.62
C ARG A 56 7.11 -15.56 17.70
N GLU A 57 6.53 -16.76 17.78
CA GLU A 57 6.84 -17.87 16.89
C GLU A 57 6.54 -17.51 15.43
N MET A 58 5.33 -17.00 15.14
CA MET A 58 4.89 -16.66 13.78
C MET A 58 5.75 -15.59 13.11
N ARG A 59 6.43 -14.74 13.85
CA ARG A 59 7.34 -13.75 13.28
C ARG A 59 8.52 -14.37 12.52
N THR A 60 8.97 -15.53 12.93
CA THR A 60 10.15 -16.22 12.37
C THR A 60 9.81 -17.47 11.58
N ARG A 61 8.60 -18.00 11.75
CA ARG A 61 8.19 -19.26 11.11
C ARG A 61 8.10 -19.10 9.59
N ILE A 62 8.67 -20.06 8.89
CA ILE A 62 8.61 -20.17 7.43
C ILE A 62 7.59 -21.26 7.09
N PHE A 63 6.76 -20.99 6.09
CA PHE A 63 5.80 -21.93 5.55
C PHE A 63 6.07 -22.20 4.08
N GLU A 64 5.87 -23.43 3.64
CA GLU A 64 6.03 -23.80 2.22
C GLU A 64 4.78 -23.47 1.42
N SER A 65 3.60 -23.67 2.00
CA SER A 65 2.32 -23.37 1.36
C SER A 65 2.10 -21.86 1.15
N ALA A 66 1.61 -21.50 -0.03
CA ALA A 66 1.29 -20.11 -0.36
C ALA A 66 0.15 -19.56 0.49
N THR A 67 -0.85 -20.39 0.82
CA THR A 67 -1.99 -20.01 1.67
C THR A 67 -1.56 -19.77 3.11
N GLU A 68 -0.70 -20.63 3.66
CA GLU A 68 -0.17 -20.46 5.02
C GLU A 68 0.73 -19.22 5.13
N ARG A 69 1.59 -18.95 4.12
CA ARG A 69 2.39 -17.70 4.08
C ARG A 69 1.50 -16.47 4.06
N ALA A 70 0.45 -16.50 3.24
CA ALA A 70 -0.52 -15.40 3.17
C ALA A 70 -1.26 -15.20 4.48
N ALA A 71 -1.76 -16.27 5.08
CA ALA A 71 -2.42 -16.24 6.38
C ALA A 71 -1.50 -15.72 7.48
N ARG A 72 -0.23 -16.16 7.51
CA ARG A 72 0.77 -15.64 8.43
C ARG A 72 0.95 -14.13 8.29
N LEU A 73 1.12 -13.60 7.07
CA LEU A 73 1.29 -12.16 6.86
C LEU A 73 0.05 -11.39 7.33
N ILE A 74 -1.15 -11.85 6.96
CA ILE A 74 -2.41 -11.23 7.38
C ILE A 74 -2.54 -11.27 8.91
N TYR A 75 -2.26 -12.41 9.54
CA TYR A 75 -2.27 -12.57 10.99
C TYR A 75 -1.32 -11.57 11.68
N LEU A 76 -0.06 -11.53 11.26
CA LEU A 76 0.94 -10.62 11.82
C LEU A 76 0.52 -9.16 11.66
N ASN A 77 0.01 -8.76 10.49
CA ASN A 77 -0.45 -7.39 10.26
C ASN A 77 -1.68 -7.03 11.11
N LYS A 78 -2.63 -7.94 11.28
CA LYS A 78 -3.83 -7.73 12.11
C LYS A 78 -3.55 -7.67 13.60
N THR A 79 -2.46 -8.29 14.06
CA THR A 79 -2.15 -8.44 15.49
C THR A 79 -0.92 -7.64 15.95
N CYS A 80 -0.14 -7.08 15.03
CA CYS A 80 1.01 -6.25 15.39
C CYS A 80 0.61 -4.81 15.74
N PHE A 81 1.54 -4.07 16.32
CA PHE A 81 1.35 -2.67 16.69
C PHE A 81 0.96 -1.81 15.46
N ASN A 82 -0.21 -1.21 15.51
CA ASN A 82 -0.80 -0.32 14.49
C ASN A 82 -0.88 -0.92 13.07
N GLY A 83 -0.89 -2.23 12.91
CA GLY A 83 -0.94 -2.85 11.58
C GLY A 83 0.26 -2.54 10.69
N LEU A 84 1.41 -2.19 11.28
CA LEU A 84 2.62 -1.83 10.55
C LEU A 84 3.24 -3.07 9.90
N TYR A 85 3.86 -2.88 8.74
CA TYR A 85 4.74 -3.88 8.14
C TYR A 85 6.19 -3.39 8.24
N ARG A 86 7.05 -4.18 8.87
CA ARG A 86 8.48 -3.90 8.97
C ARG A 86 9.25 -5.21 9.12
N VAL A 87 10.36 -5.30 8.42
CA VAL A 87 11.31 -6.42 8.52
C VAL A 87 12.69 -5.90 8.95
N ASN A 88 13.46 -6.76 9.59
CA ASN A 88 14.88 -6.48 9.89
C ASN A 88 15.76 -6.72 8.65
N SER A 89 17.08 -6.54 8.79
CA SER A 89 18.07 -6.77 7.73
C SER A 89 18.09 -8.20 7.18
N ARG A 90 17.56 -9.18 7.94
CA ARG A 90 17.41 -10.58 7.52
C ARG A 90 16.08 -10.87 6.84
N GLY A 91 15.21 -9.86 6.62
CA GLY A 91 13.88 -10.04 6.06
C GLY A 91 12.84 -10.60 7.04
N ILE A 92 13.15 -10.68 8.33
CA ILE A 92 12.25 -11.22 9.36
C ILE A 92 11.34 -10.11 9.87
N PHE A 93 10.02 -10.38 9.95
CA PHE A 93 9.04 -9.46 10.52
C PHE A 93 9.40 -9.07 11.96
N ASN A 94 9.52 -7.77 12.24
CA ASN A 94 10.03 -7.26 13.52
C ASN A 94 9.15 -6.20 14.21
N VAL A 95 7.90 -6.02 13.77
CA VAL A 95 6.96 -5.18 14.50
C VAL A 95 6.52 -5.91 15.78
N PRO A 96 6.46 -5.23 16.94
CA PRO A 96 5.98 -5.84 18.17
C PRO A 96 4.48 -6.15 18.08
N MET A 97 3.99 -7.04 18.94
CA MET A 97 2.57 -7.32 19.11
C MET A 97 1.81 -6.06 19.55
N GLY A 98 0.64 -5.85 18.98
CA GLY A 98 -0.28 -4.77 19.38
C GLY A 98 -1.00 -5.10 20.70
N ARG A 99 -1.51 -4.06 21.35
CA ARG A 99 -2.29 -4.20 22.60
C ARG A 99 -3.79 -4.26 22.29
N TYR A 100 -4.20 -5.21 21.46
CA TYR A 100 -5.62 -5.40 21.11
C TYR A 100 -6.25 -6.43 22.04
N HIS A 101 -7.41 -6.11 22.62
CA HIS A 101 -8.14 -7.06 23.48
C HIS A 101 -8.75 -8.20 22.66
N LYS A 102 -9.33 -7.90 21.50
CA LYS A 102 -9.91 -8.89 20.55
C LYS A 102 -9.58 -8.47 19.12
N PRO A 103 -8.39 -8.78 18.61
CA PRO A 103 -8.03 -8.40 17.23
C PRO A 103 -8.93 -9.14 16.22
N ALA A 104 -9.42 -8.43 15.22
CA ALA A 104 -10.19 -9.00 14.12
C ALA A 104 -9.25 -9.74 13.14
N ILE A 105 -8.75 -10.92 13.58
CA ILE A 105 -7.77 -11.71 12.84
C ILE A 105 -8.37 -12.23 11.54
N LEU A 106 -9.57 -12.80 11.60
CA LEU A 106 -10.28 -13.34 10.44
C LEU A 106 -11.50 -12.47 10.11
N ASP A 107 -11.45 -11.88 8.93
CA ASP A 107 -12.56 -11.20 8.26
C ASP A 107 -12.87 -12.00 6.98
N GLU A 108 -13.68 -13.03 7.13
CA GLU A 108 -13.99 -13.97 6.06
C GLU A 108 -14.71 -13.28 4.89
N ASP A 109 -15.73 -12.48 5.19
CA ASP A 109 -16.50 -11.77 4.16
C ASP A 109 -15.61 -10.78 3.38
N GLY A 110 -14.75 -10.05 4.08
CA GLY A 110 -13.78 -9.15 3.47
C GLY A 110 -12.78 -9.88 2.57
N LEU A 111 -12.30 -11.06 2.97
CA LEU A 111 -11.38 -11.87 2.17
C LEU A 111 -12.07 -12.43 0.92
N ARG A 112 -13.30 -12.94 1.04
CA ARG A 112 -14.08 -13.42 -0.10
C ARG A 112 -14.39 -12.30 -1.08
N GLU A 113 -14.73 -11.12 -0.59
CA GLU A 113 -14.96 -9.95 -1.43
C GLU A 113 -13.65 -9.53 -2.12
N ALA A 114 -12.53 -9.48 -1.40
CA ALA A 114 -11.22 -9.18 -2.00
C ALA A 114 -10.87 -10.19 -3.10
N SER A 115 -11.06 -11.48 -2.87
CA SER A 115 -10.84 -12.53 -3.87
C SER A 115 -11.70 -12.31 -5.13
N ARG A 116 -13.00 -12.01 -4.96
CA ARG A 116 -13.90 -11.71 -6.09
C ARG A 116 -13.41 -10.52 -6.90
N GLN A 117 -12.94 -9.46 -6.22
CA GLN A 117 -12.45 -8.26 -6.86
C GLN A 117 -11.12 -8.45 -7.58
N LEU A 118 -10.29 -9.36 -7.11
CA LEU A 118 -9.02 -9.71 -7.73
C LEU A 118 -9.15 -10.61 -8.96
N ARG A 119 -10.34 -11.15 -9.27
CA ARG A 119 -10.53 -11.99 -10.47
C ARG A 119 -10.16 -11.22 -11.74
N GLY A 120 -9.29 -11.82 -12.54
CA GLY A 120 -8.79 -11.24 -13.80
C GLY A 120 -7.76 -10.11 -13.61
N VAL A 121 -7.39 -9.77 -12.39
CA VAL A 121 -6.34 -8.78 -12.10
C VAL A 121 -4.97 -9.44 -12.25
N ARG A 122 -4.04 -8.79 -12.96
CA ARG A 122 -2.63 -9.19 -13.01
C ARG A 122 -1.93 -8.66 -11.77
N ILE A 123 -1.38 -9.55 -10.96
CA ILE A 123 -0.66 -9.21 -9.72
C ILE A 123 0.81 -9.55 -9.93
N MET A 124 1.69 -8.57 -9.81
CA MET A 124 3.11 -8.78 -10.09
C MET A 124 4.03 -7.97 -9.18
N LYS A 125 5.15 -8.59 -8.80
CA LYS A 125 6.26 -7.83 -8.23
C LYS A 125 6.88 -6.97 -9.33
N ARG A 126 6.91 -5.67 -9.13
CA ARG A 126 7.48 -4.75 -10.10
C ARG A 126 7.94 -3.46 -9.41
N ASP A 127 9.15 -3.08 -9.69
CA ASP A 127 9.68 -1.78 -9.33
C ASP A 127 9.00 -0.67 -10.14
N PHE A 128 8.74 0.47 -9.52
CA PHE A 128 8.04 1.61 -10.14
C PHE A 128 8.76 2.18 -11.36
N HIS A 129 10.10 2.10 -11.42
CA HIS A 129 10.88 2.52 -12.60
C HIS A 129 10.48 1.76 -13.88
N LYS A 130 9.88 0.58 -13.75
CA LYS A 130 9.44 -0.23 -14.89
C LYS A 130 8.00 0.06 -15.33
N LEU A 131 7.28 0.95 -14.64
CA LEU A 131 5.89 1.29 -14.96
C LEU A 131 5.74 1.92 -16.36
N PRO A 132 6.62 2.85 -16.82
CA PRO A 132 6.47 3.44 -18.16
C PRO A 132 6.49 2.41 -19.29
N ALA A 133 7.20 1.30 -19.12
CA ALA A 133 7.23 0.22 -20.11
C ALA A 133 5.96 -0.64 -20.14
N LEU A 134 5.13 -0.59 -19.10
CA LEU A 134 3.86 -1.32 -19.00
C LEU A 134 2.66 -0.45 -19.41
N ALA A 135 2.78 0.86 -19.22
CA ALA A 135 1.71 1.81 -19.37
C ALA A 135 1.42 2.12 -20.86
N LYS A 136 0.16 2.31 -21.18
CA LYS A 136 -0.30 2.70 -22.51
C LYS A 136 -1.09 4.02 -22.41
N ARG A 137 -1.13 4.75 -23.51
CA ARG A 137 -1.95 5.97 -23.62
C ARG A 137 -3.38 5.68 -23.19
N GLY A 138 -3.91 6.53 -22.33
CA GLY A 138 -5.27 6.42 -21.78
C GLY A 138 -5.38 5.52 -20.54
N ASP A 139 -4.32 4.82 -20.13
CA ASP A 139 -4.36 4.08 -18.88
C ASP A 139 -4.47 5.04 -17.69
N PHE A 140 -5.25 4.64 -16.68
CA PHE A 140 -5.28 5.30 -15.39
C PHE A 140 -4.27 4.63 -14.43
N ILE A 141 -3.37 5.41 -13.88
CA ILE A 141 -2.30 4.93 -12.98
C ILE A 141 -2.42 5.62 -11.63
N TYR A 142 -2.54 4.84 -10.56
CA TYR A 142 -2.48 5.34 -9.18
C TYR A 142 -1.14 4.95 -8.54
N LEU A 143 -0.41 5.94 -8.10
CA LEU A 143 0.86 5.83 -7.41
C LEU A 143 0.67 6.15 -5.93
N ASP A 144 0.96 5.18 -5.05
CA ASP A 144 0.85 5.29 -3.60
C ASP A 144 2.19 4.89 -2.95
N PRO A 145 3.22 5.74 -3.07
CA PRO A 145 4.54 5.45 -2.53
C PRO A 145 4.53 5.53 -1.00
N PRO A 146 5.53 4.97 -0.32
CA PRO A 146 5.81 5.33 1.05
C PRO A 146 5.92 6.86 1.20
N TYR A 147 5.10 7.43 2.11
CA TYR A 147 5.01 8.89 2.25
C TYR A 147 6.32 9.47 2.80
N HIS A 148 6.72 10.59 2.23
CA HIS A 148 7.91 11.29 2.72
C HIS A 148 7.65 11.82 4.14
N PRO A 149 8.59 11.64 5.09
CA PRO A 149 8.43 12.11 6.46
C PRO A 149 8.18 13.62 6.55
N VAL A 150 7.18 14.04 7.34
CA VAL A 150 6.84 15.46 7.53
C VAL A 150 7.81 16.16 8.49
N SER A 151 8.52 15.42 9.34
CA SER A 151 9.51 15.95 10.29
C SER A 151 10.74 15.06 10.38
N SER A 152 11.87 15.62 10.80
CA SER A 152 13.13 14.89 11.03
C SER A 152 13.01 13.77 12.08
N THR A 153 12.09 13.91 13.05
CA THR A 153 11.82 12.88 14.05
C THR A 153 11.04 11.68 13.50
N SER A 154 10.40 11.80 12.35
CA SER A 154 9.69 10.69 11.70
C SER A 154 10.60 9.79 10.85
N TYR A 155 11.86 10.15 10.65
CA TYR A 155 12.86 9.30 9.99
C TYR A 155 13.21 8.02 10.77
N PHE A 156 13.03 8.00 12.09
CA PHE A 156 13.35 6.84 12.93
C PHE A 156 12.41 5.64 12.79
N THR A 157 11.34 5.75 12.01
CA THR A 157 10.37 4.65 11.82
C THR A 157 10.61 3.80 10.56
N SER A 158 11.53 4.18 9.68
CA SER A 158 11.79 3.48 8.42
C SER A 158 13.01 2.54 8.52
N TYR A 159 12.82 1.41 9.20
CA TYR A 159 13.74 0.27 9.12
C TYR A 159 13.32 -0.65 7.96
N THR A 160 13.40 -0.18 6.73
CA THR A 160 13.35 -1.03 5.55
C THR A 160 14.77 -1.21 5.01
N ARG A 161 15.04 -2.35 4.41
CA ARG A 161 16.35 -2.70 3.82
C ARG A 161 16.78 -1.69 2.73
N ASP A 162 15.79 -1.09 2.07
CA ASP A 162 15.93 0.00 1.11
C ASP A 162 14.90 1.10 1.46
N PRO A 163 15.31 2.17 2.15
CA PRO A 163 14.40 3.25 2.51
C PRO A 163 13.94 4.00 1.25
N PHE A 164 12.62 4.17 1.09
CA PHE A 164 12.05 5.03 0.06
C PHE A 164 12.26 6.50 0.48
N GLY A 165 13.44 7.02 0.19
CA GLY A 165 13.91 8.33 0.64
C GLY A 165 13.73 9.44 -0.40
N ALA A 166 14.49 10.51 -0.24
CA ALA A 166 14.43 11.69 -1.12
C ALA A 166 14.83 11.35 -2.56
N LYS A 167 15.78 10.43 -2.76
CA LYS A 167 16.22 9.98 -4.08
C LYS A 167 15.07 9.24 -4.79
N GLU A 168 14.46 8.26 -4.15
CA GLU A 168 13.35 7.47 -4.70
C GLU A 168 12.12 8.33 -4.97
N GLN A 169 11.84 9.35 -4.13
CA GLN A 169 10.80 10.34 -4.40
C GLN A 169 11.10 11.17 -5.65
N SER A 170 12.36 11.57 -5.85
CA SER A 170 12.79 12.29 -7.06
C SER A 170 12.65 11.40 -8.30
N ASP A 171 13.15 10.18 -8.24
CA ASP A 171 13.04 9.19 -9.33
C ASP A 171 11.56 8.92 -9.67
N LEU A 172 10.68 8.81 -8.65
CA LEU A 172 9.25 8.63 -8.86
C LEU A 172 8.61 9.85 -9.57
N SER A 173 9.08 11.06 -9.26
CA SER A 173 8.60 12.26 -9.95
C SER A 173 9.00 12.27 -11.43
N GLU A 174 10.17 11.71 -11.78
CA GLU A 174 10.58 11.54 -13.17
C GLU A 174 9.73 10.49 -13.89
N VAL A 175 9.46 9.35 -13.23
CA VAL A 175 8.54 8.32 -13.76
C VAL A 175 7.15 8.90 -13.97
N TYR A 176 6.64 9.71 -13.03
CA TYR A 176 5.38 10.42 -13.18
C TYR A 176 5.37 11.27 -14.46
N GLY A 177 6.44 12.05 -14.71
CA GLY A 177 6.60 12.84 -15.92
C GLY A 177 6.64 12.00 -17.20
N GLN A 178 7.29 10.83 -17.19
CA GLN A 178 7.31 9.89 -18.30
C GLN A 178 5.91 9.35 -18.62
N LEU A 179 5.13 9.01 -17.59
CA LEU A 179 3.75 8.57 -17.73
C LEU A 179 2.84 9.67 -18.30
N CYS A 180 3.02 10.92 -17.85
CA CYS A 180 2.31 12.07 -18.45
C CYS A 180 2.63 12.20 -19.94
N LYS A 181 3.92 12.10 -20.32
CA LYS A 181 4.37 12.16 -21.72
C LYS A 181 3.79 11.02 -22.56
N ALA A 182 3.59 9.83 -21.97
CA ALA A 182 2.98 8.68 -22.60
C ALA A 182 1.45 8.85 -22.79
N GLY A 183 0.84 9.91 -22.23
CA GLY A 183 -0.60 10.16 -22.31
C GLY A 183 -1.43 9.34 -21.36
N CYS A 184 -0.84 8.92 -20.23
CA CYS A 184 -1.57 8.25 -19.15
C CYS A 184 -2.26 9.28 -18.25
N LEU A 185 -3.35 8.87 -17.61
CA LEU A 185 -4.00 9.61 -16.53
C LEU A 185 -3.37 9.16 -15.21
N VAL A 186 -2.64 10.04 -14.56
CA VAL A 186 -1.84 9.69 -13.38
C VAL A 186 -2.36 10.41 -12.15
N MET A 187 -2.56 9.65 -11.07
CA MET A 187 -2.87 10.14 -9.73
C MET A 187 -1.79 9.66 -8.77
N LEU A 188 -1.27 10.55 -7.94
CA LEU A 188 -0.31 10.22 -6.89
C LEU A 188 -0.77 10.82 -5.58
N SER A 189 -0.66 10.05 -4.48
CA SER A 189 -0.84 10.54 -3.11
C SER A 189 0.50 10.60 -2.37
N ASN A 190 0.68 11.63 -1.51
CA ASN A 190 1.85 11.75 -0.66
C ASN A 190 1.57 12.68 0.54
N SER A 191 2.51 12.79 1.48
CA SER A 191 2.43 13.74 2.58
C SER A 191 2.46 15.19 2.08
N ASP A 192 1.77 16.10 2.79
CA ASP A 192 1.92 17.55 2.58
C ASP A 192 3.27 17.99 3.14
N ASN A 193 4.29 17.89 2.30
CA ASN A 193 5.68 18.16 2.62
C ASN A 193 6.28 19.10 1.57
N PRO A 194 7.02 20.17 1.97
CA PRO A 194 7.60 21.13 1.04
C PRO A 194 8.52 20.51 -0.02
N PHE A 195 9.24 19.42 0.32
CA PHE A 195 10.10 18.72 -0.64
C PHE A 195 9.27 18.06 -1.74
N ILE A 196 8.19 17.33 -1.37
CA ILE A 196 7.28 16.71 -2.33
C ILE A 196 6.59 17.78 -3.19
N GLU A 197 6.08 18.83 -2.57
CA GLU A 197 5.44 19.93 -3.30
C GLU A 197 6.41 20.57 -4.33
N LYS A 198 7.66 20.80 -3.95
CA LYS A 198 8.69 21.34 -4.84
C LYS A 198 8.95 20.46 -6.06
N LEU A 199 9.02 19.12 -5.88
CA LEU A 199 9.21 18.17 -6.98
C LEU A 199 8.09 18.30 -8.01
N TYR A 200 6.82 18.26 -7.55
CA TYR A 200 5.68 18.27 -8.48
C TYR A 200 5.33 19.67 -9.00
N ARG A 201 5.68 20.76 -8.30
CA ARG A 201 5.66 22.13 -8.87
C ARG A 201 6.65 22.29 -10.01
N LYS A 202 7.81 21.63 -9.97
CA LYS A 202 8.73 21.61 -11.11
C LYS A 202 8.11 20.90 -12.31
N LEU A 203 7.39 19.79 -12.08
CA LEU A 203 6.67 19.08 -13.14
C LEU A 203 5.51 19.89 -13.72
N SER A 204 4.74 20.62 -12.90
CA SER A 204 3.61 21.44 -13.38
C SER A 204 4.02 22.58 -14.29
N ARG A 205 5.27 23.06 -14.20
CA ARG A 205 5.84 24.01 -15.16
C ARG A 205 6.09 23.40 -16.54
N ARG A 206 6.37 22.09 -16.59
CA ARG A 206 6.64 21.34 -17.82
C ARG A 206 5.36 20.75 -18.42
N PHE A 207 4.45 20.30 -17.58
CA PHE A 207 3.19 19.69 -17.95
C PHE A 207 2.04 20.51 -17.33
N LYS A 208 1.37 21.36 -18.12
CA LYS A 208 0.36 22.32 -17.66
C LYS A 208 -0.84 21.65 -16.97
N ASP A 209 -1.13 20.39 -17.31
CA ASP A 209 -2.24 19.63 -16.76
C ASP A 209 -1.92 19.07 -15.35
N VAL A 210 -0.66 19.11 -14.90
CA VAL A 210 -0.30 18.64 -13.56
C VAL A 210 -0.77 19.63 -12.49
N LYS A 211 -1.69 19.16 -11.65
CA LYS A 211 -2.33 19.90 -10.56
C LYS A 211 -2.00 19.27 -9.22
N ILE A 212 -1.80 20.09 -8.22
CA ILE A 212 -1.52 19.67 -6.84
C ILE A 212 -2.71 20.11 -5.98
N HIS A 213 -3.37 19.14 -5.37
CA HIS A 213 -4.49 19.36 -4.44
C HIS A 213 -4.05 19.02 -3.03
N ARG A 214 -4.45 19.83 -2.04
CA ARG A 214 -4.39 19.50 -0.62
C ARG A 214 -5.71 18.92 -0.19
N VAL A 215 -5.69 17.73 0.34
CA VAL A 215 -6.88 17.02 0.81
C VAL A 215 -6.76 16.76 2.29
N SER A 216 -7.78 17.14 3.05
CA SER A 216 -7.83 16.83 4.48
C SER A 216 -8.10 15.33 4.67
N ALA A 217 -7.18 14.63 5.32
CA ALA A 217 -7.28 13.22 5.65
C ALA A 217 -7.35 13.03 7.17
N ARG A 218 -8.16 12.06 7.61
CA ARG A 218 -8.19 11.66 9.03
C ARG A 218 -7.02 10.73 9.32
N ARG A 219 -6.15 11.11 10.23
CA ARG A 219 -5.10 10.26 10.73
C ARG A 219 -5.63 9.40 11.87
N ASN A 220 -6.01 8.16 11.57
CA ASN A 220 -6.50 7.21 12.58
C ASN A 220 -5.37 6.57 13.41
N ILE A 221 -4.10 6.73 13.01
CA ILE A 221 -2.94 6.06 13.61
C ILE A 221 -1.99 7.15 14.13
N ASN A 222 -1.99 7.35 15.45
CA ASN A 222 -0.94 8.06 16.17
C ASN A 222 -0.77 7.40 17.55
N SER A 223 0.48 7.25 18.00
CA SER A 223 0.81 6.72 19.34
C SER A 223 0.28 7.59 20.48
N ARG A 224 0.01 8.89 20.24
CA ARG A 224 -0.61 9.81 21.18
C ARG A 224 -2.00 10.20 20.69
N ALA A 225 -3.04 9.89 21.48
CA ALA A 225 -4.43 10.18 21.15
C ALA A 225 -4.69 11.67 20.85
N GLU A 226 -4.00 12.57 21.56
CA GLU A 226 -4.07 14.03 21.41
C GLU A 226 -3.58 14.56 20.05
N ARG A 227 -2.83 13.74 19.29
CA ARG A 227 -2.32 14.06 17.95
C ARG A 227 -3.11 13.36 16.83
N ARG A 228 -4.29 12.82 17.14
CA ARG A 228 -5.25 12.31 16.15
C ARG A 228 -6.06 13.50 15.64
N GLY A 229 -5.61 14.08 14.55
CA GLY A 229 -6.25 15.24 13.92
C GLY A 229 -6.33 15.07 12.41
N HIS A 230 -6.95 16.07 11.78
CA HIS A 230 -6.86 16.20 10.33
C HIS A 230 -5.43 16.56 9.94
N ILE A 231 -4.88 15.83 9.01
CA ILE A 231 -3.62 16.17 8.33
C ILE A 231 -3.94 16.41 6.86
N ASN A 232 -3.17 17.29 6.26
CA ASN A 232 -3.25 17.45 4.83
C ASN A 232 -2.37 16.39 4.14
N GLU A 233 -2.88 15.89 3.04
CA GLU A 233 -2.14 15.06 2.09
C GLU A 233 -2.14 15.76 0.73
N LEU A 234 -1.08 15.54 -0.05
CA LEU A 234 -1.01 16.01 -1.42
C LEU A 234 -1.59 14.92 -2.33
N VAL A 235 -2.50 15.33 -3.19
CA VAL A 235 -2.98 14.52 -4.32
C VAL A 235 -2.58 15.23 -5.59
N ILE A 236 -1.73 14.60 -6.37
CA ILE A 236 -1.19 15.12 -7.63
C ILE A 236 -1.86 14.40 -8.79
N VAL A 237 -2.45 15.13 -9.72
CA VAL A 237 -3.11 14.59 -10.90
C VAL A 237 -2.66 15.34 -12.15
N ASN A 238 -2.76 14.71 -13.33
CA ASN A 238 -2.49 15.32 -14.62
C ASN A 238 -3.74 15.37 -15.53
N TYR A 239 -4.90 15.44 -14.94
CA TYR A 239 -6.19 15.50 -15.63
C TYR A 239 -7.17 16.39 -14.86
N ASP A 240 -8.23 16.82 -15.53
CA ASP A 240 -9.28 17.61 -14.91
C ASP A 240 -10.15 16.76 -14.00
N THR A 241 -10.29 17.18 -12.75
CA THR A 241 -11.28 16.61 -11.83
C THR A 241 -12.56 17.43 -11.94
N PRO A 242 -13.75 16.79 -12.03
CA PRO A 242 -15.01 17.53 -12.00
C PRO A 242 -15.05 18.44 -10.75
N ARG A 243 -15.39 19.72 -10.96
CA ARG A 243 -15.70 20.61 -9.84
C ARG A 243 -16.97 20.08 -9.17
N ARG A 244 -16.92 19.82 -7.88
CA ARG A 244 -18.12 19.56 -7.08
C ARG A 244 -18.85 20.87 -6.83
#